data_fcf499b55e491602e0d939127380143e
#
_entry.id   fcf499b55e491602e0d939127380143e
#
_cell.length_a   1.000
_cell.length_b   1.000
_cell.length_c   1.000
_cell.angle_alpha   90.00
_cell.angle_beta   90.00
_cell.angle_gamma   90.00
#
_symmetry.space_group_name_H-M   'P 1'
#
loop_
_entity.id
_entity.type
_entity.pdbx_description
1 polymer ?
#
loop_
_entity_poly.entity_id
_entity_poly.type
_entity_poly.pdbx_seq_one_letter_code
_entity_poly.pdbx_strand_id
1 'polypeptide(L)'
;KGNYSYFPRIDNTRTNFMGWRDLAQGVHARGSRIFIQLTPGLGRVGNPQCLLTKFQFPVSASVNPNFYLPDVPCRPLTDLECDRIIKNAGQASIDAKTMGLDGVYLHGHEGYLLDQLTSPAFNRRKIGKYADWQRFGIELIKTIRKRVGPYYPIMYRIDLSLALEETYGERMNTVKTLKHFKNGRSIADTLNYMENLVKAGVDMFDVDMGCYDNWWLPHPPAGMPAGCFLDVSKVAKEYFAARGIKSNVGVEVPIVAVGKLGYPDIAEKALRDGKADMIMLGRPVLADPDWCNKAYAGKVEEIRPCIGCQEACVNEFVEGGHPQCAVNPRTGFEDVLPAIPAKAEKVKKIAVVGAGCAGLNFAITAAQRGHKVEVFEKSDKMGGKMHAAGAPLSKYELKNYMDWLIAQVGKTEGVTVHLNTAVDNDLLKKGGYDAVVFANGSREGVPPIQGLD
;
A
#
# COMPACT_ATOMS: atom_id res chain seq x y z
N LYS A 1 2.65 24.61 -0.24
CA LYS A 1 2.38 23.93 1.04
C LYS A 1 1.04 23.25 0.90
N GLY A 2 1.03 21.90 0.78
CA GLY A 2 -0.20 21.13 0.83
C GLY A 2 -0.91 21.34 2.18
N ASN A 3 -2.23 21.27 2.17
CA ASN A 3 -3.04 21.48 3.38
C ASN A 3 -3.18 20.25 4.28
N TYR A 4 -2.41 19.21 4.00
CA TYR A 4 -2.45 17.97 4.74
C TYR A 4 -1.52 18.11 5.95
N SER A 5 -2.08 18.49 7.08
CA SER A 5 -1.35 18.63 8.36
C SER A 5 -0.86 17.30 8.91
N TYR A 6 -1.41 16.19 8.43
CA TYR A 6 -1.05 14.83 8.84
C TYR A 6 0.09 14.21 8.03
N PHE A 7 0.52 14.79 6.89
CA PHE A 7 1.74 14.33 6.22
C PHE A 7 2.98 14.80 6.98
N PRO A 8 3.85 13.89 7.41
CA PRO A 8 5.09 14.28 8.05
C PRO A 8 5.94 15.13 7.10
N ARG A 9 6.52 16.20 7.63
CA ARG A 9 7.38 17.07 6.85
C ARG A 9 8.82 16.64 7.01
N ILE A 10 9.55 16.70 5.90
CA ILE A 10 10.99 16.67 5.96
C ILE A 10 11.49 18.11 5.88
N ASP A 11 11.92 18.62 7.01
CA ASP A 11 12.57 19.92 7.16
C ASP A 11 13.53 19.88 8.35
N ASN A 12 14.42 20.86 8.44
CA ASN A 12 15.45 20.91 9.47
C ASN A 12 14.99 21.55 10.79
N THR A 13 13.70 21.66 11.04
CA THR A 13 13.23 22.03 12.37
C THR A 13 13.68 20.98 13.39
N ARG A 14 14.04 21.41 14.60
CA ARG A 14 14.59 20.49 15.61
C ARG A 14 13.71 19.27 15.86
N THR A 15 12.40 19.47 15.95
CA THR A 15 11.43 18.39 16.20
C THR A 15 11.41 17.36 15.05
N ASN A 16 11.29 17.83 13.82
CA ASN A 16 11.25 16.94 12.65
C ASN A 16 12.60 16.24 12.45
N PHE A 17 13.71 16.98 12.60
CA PHE A 17 15.06 16.42 12.49
C PHE A 17 15.27 15.25 13.47
N MET A 18 14.93 15.45 14.75
CA MET A 18 15.11 14.42 15.78
C MET A 18 14.22 13.21 15.50
N GLY A 19 12.94 13.42 15.17
CA GLY A 19 12.01 12.32 14.90
C GLY A 19 12.45 11.44 13.72
N TRP A 20 12.88 12.04 12.61
CA TRP A 20 13.40 11.29 11.47
C TRP A 20 14.71 10.55 11.78
N ARG A 21 15.61 11.20 12.52
CA ARG A 21 16.86 10.57 12.94
C ARG A 21 16.62 9.37 13.87
N ASP A 22 15.74 9.52 14.84
CA ASP A 22 15.42 8.45 15.79
C ASP A 22 14.75 7.27 15.08
N LEU A 23 13.87 7.54 14.10
CA LEU A 23 13.29 6.51 13.23
C LEU A 23 14.38 5.78 12.43
N ALA A 24 15.29 6.51 11.78
CA ALA A 24 16.39 5.92 11.02
C ALA A 24 17.26 5.03 11.91
N GLN A 25 17.64 5.49 13.09
CA GLN A 25 18.41 4.71 14.05
C GLN A 25 17.68 3.45 14.52
N GLY A 26 16.37 3.55 14.78
CA GLY A 26 15.54 2.40 15.15
C GLY A 26 15.48 1.33 14.06
N VAL A 27 15.43 1.72 12.80
CA VAL A 27 15.47 0.80 11.64
C VAL A 27 16.86 0.19 11.48
N HIS A 28 17.92 0.99 11.57
CA HIS A 28 19.31 0.53 11.46
C HIS A 28 19.70 -0.45 12.58
N ALA A 29 19.22 -0.21 13.80
CA ALA A 29 19.45 -1.11 14.94
C ALA A 29 18.89 -2.52 14.72
N ARG A 30 18.00 -2.69 13.73
CA ARG A 30 17.44 -3.98 13.32
C ARG A 30 18.04 -4.51 12.02
N GLY A 31 19.14 -3.91 11.54
CA GLY A 31 19.86 -4.34 10.33
C GLY A 31 19.20 -3.94 9.01
N SER A 32 18.14 -3.12 9.02
CA SER A 32 17.44 -2.67 7.82
C SER A 32 17.87 -1.28 7.36
N ARG A 33 17.51 -0.92 6.13
CA ARG A 33 17.72 0.40 5.54
C ARG A 33 16.38 1.12 5.41
N ILE A 34 16.40 2.46 5.39
CA ILE A 34 15.21 3.27 5.28
C ILE A 34 15.35 4.38 4.25
N PHE A 35 14.46 4.38 3.27
CA PHE A 35 14.31 5.47 2.30
C PHE A 35 13.09 6.30 2.66
N ILE A 36 13.15 7.60 2.39
CA ILE A 36 11.98 8.48 2.50
C ILE A 36 11.37 8.75 1.15
N GLN A 37 10.05 8.53 1.02
CA GLN A 37 9.34 8.89 -0.19
C GLN A 37 9.00 10.38 -0.20
N LEU A 38 9.45 11.10 -1.23
CA LEU A 38 9.21 12.53 -1.44
C LEU A 38 8.20 12.75 -2.57
N THR A 39 7.25 13.66 -2.32
CA THR A 39 6.29 14.11 -3.33
C THR A 39 6.21 15.63 -3.35
N PRO A 40 6.08 16.27 -4.53
CA PRO A 40 5.81 17.69 -4.62
C PRO A 40 4.37 18.07 -4.25
N GLY A 41 3.52 17.08 -4.01
CA GLY A 41 2.13 17.24 -3.64
C GLY A 41 1.18 16.40 -4.48
N LEU A 42 -0.11 16.49 -4.16
CA LEU A 42 -1.15 15.64 -4.74
C LEU A 42 -1.65 16.14 -6.11
N GLY A 43 -1.44 17.42 -6.42
CA GLY A 43 -1.91 17.98 -7.70
C GLY A 43 -3.43 17.92 -7.83
N ARG A 44 -3.92 17.44 -8.98
CA ARG A 44 -5.36 17.31 -9.29
C ARG A 44 -6.12 16.33 -8.39
N VAL A 45 -5.42 15.43 -7.74
CA VAL A 45 -6.03 14.46 -6.79
C VAL A 45 -6.05 14.97 -5.35
N GLY A 46 -5.66 16.22 -5.14
CA GLY A 46 -5.80 16.89 -3.85
C GLY A 46 -7.26 17.22 -3.53
N ASN A 47 -7.64 17.10 -2.24
CA ASN A 47 -8.98 17.46 -1.79
C ASN A 47 -9.25 18.95 -2.06
N PRO A 48 -10.35 19.31 -2.75
CA PRO A 48 -10.66 20.68 -3.11
C PRO A 48 -11.15 21.57 -1.94
N GLN A 49 -11.24 21.05 -0.71
CA GLN A 49 -11.58 21.86 0.47
C GLN A 49 -10.67 23.09 0.65
N CYS A 50 -9.46 23.05 0.07
CA CYS A 50 -8.58 24.22 0.05
C CYS A 50 -9.22 25.42 -0.67
N LEU A 51 -10.15 25.21 -1.57
CA LEU A 51 -10.91 26.29 -2.20
C LEU A 51 -11.80 27.01 -1.18
N LEU A 52 -12.48 26.26 -0.30
CA LEU A 52 -13.37 26.81 0.72
C LEU A 52 -12.62 27.39 1.92
N THR A 53 -11.55 26.73 2.37
CA THR A 53 -10.85 27.09 3.60
C THR A 53 -9.74 28.12 3.40
N LYS A 54 -9.15 28.22 2.20
CA LYS A 54 -7.99 29.09 1.91
C LYS A 54 -8.13 29.87 0.61
N PHE A 55 -9.27 29.80 -0.05
CA PHE A 55 -9.52 30.43 -1.36
C PHE A 55 -8.43 30.11 -2.40
N GLN A 56 -7.89 28.86 -2.36
CA GLN A 56 -6.83 28.42 -3.26
C GLN A 56 -7.31 27.27 -4.14
N PHE A 57 -7.19 27.46 -5.44
CA PHE A 57 -7.44 26.37 -6.39
C PHE A 57 -6.40 25.25 -6.22
N PRO A 58 -6.81 23.98 -6.38
CA PRO A 58 -5.85 22.88 -6.53
C PRO A 58 -4.93 23.19 -7.73
N VAL A 59 -3.71 22.71 -7.70
CA VAL A 59 -2.71 22.97 -8.75
C VAL A 59 -2.46 21.71 -9.57
N SER A 60 -2.02 21.90 -10.83
CA SER A 60 -1.62 20.79 -11.70
C SER A 60 -0.59 21.26 -12.76
N ALA A 61 -0.14 20.37 -13.62
CA ALA A 61 0.76 20.71 -14.72
C ALA A 61 0.11 21.63 -15.76
N SER A 62 -1.16 21.42 -16.04
CA SER A 62 -2.01 22.22 -16.94
C SER A 62 -3.39 22.43 -16.31
N VAL A 63 -4.32 23.06 -17.00
CA VAL A 63 -5.73 23.11 -16.56
C VAL A 63 -6.31 21.70 -16.67
N ASN A 64 -6.24 20.96 -15.58
CA ASN A 64 -6.80 19.62 -15.43
C ASN A 64 -8.04 19.66 -14.52
N PRO A 65 -9.06 18.82 -14.74
CA PRO A 65 -10.15 18.68 -13.79
C PRO A 65 -9.66 18.11 -12.46
N ASN A 66 -10.17 18.61 -11.33
CA ASN A 66 -9.92 17.98 -10.04
C ASN A 66 -10.57 16.59 -10.01
N PHE A 67 -9.95 15.64 -9.33
CA PHE A 67 -10.44 14.26 -9.27
C PHE A 67 -11.79 14.16 -8.53
N TYR A 68 -11.89 14.77 -7.35
CA TYR A 68 -13.08 14.70 -6.50
C TYR A 68 -14.22 15.61 -6.97
N LEU A 69 -13.90 16.78 -7.52
CA LEU A 69 -14.85 17.74 -8.08
C LEU A 69 -14.41 18.11 -9.50
N PRO A 70 -14.82 17.33 -10.52
CA PRO A 70 -14.37 17.53 -11.90
C PRO A 70 -14.72 18.89 -12.52
N ASP A 71 -15.70 19.58 -11.98
CA ASP A 71 -16.09 20.93 -12.40
C ASP A 71 -15.16 22.03 -11.85
N VAL A 72 -14.31 21.69 -10.87
CA VAL A 72 -13.29 22.60 -10.33
C VAL A 72 -12.00 22.43 -11.13
N PRO A 73 -11.58 23.43 -11.92
CA PRO A 73 -10.33 23.35 -12.66
C PRO A 73 -9.14 23.52 -11.72
N CYS A 74 -8.10 22.74 -11.95
CA CYS A 74 -6.82 22.96 -11.31
C CYS A 74 -6.07 24.10 -11.99
N ARG A 75 -5.49 24.98 -11.22
CA ARG A 75 -4.62 26.04 -11.72
C ARG A 75 -3.29 25.47 -12.21
N PRO A 76 -2.81 25.78 -13.42
CA PRO A 76 -1.47 25.41 -13.85
C PRO A 76 -0.40 26.03 -12.96
N LEU A 77 0.63 25.25 -12.62
CA LEU A 77 1.83 25.79 -11.99
C LEU A 77 2.60 26.68 -12.97
N THR A 78 3.17 27.77 -12.51
CA THR A 78 4.12 28.58 -13.29
C THR A 78 5.49 27.90 -13.31
N ASP A 79 6.35 28.30 -14.26
CA ASP A 79 7.73 27.81 -14.33
C ASP A 79 8.53 28.15 -13.04
N LEU A 80 8.30 29.31 -12.46
CA LEU A 80 8.92 29.72 -11.18
C LEU A 80 8.47 28.84 -10.00
N GLU A 81 7.21 28.42 -9.98
CA GLU A 81 6.72 27.49 -8.96
C GLU A 81 7.35 26.09 -9.16
N CYS A 82 7.48 25.63 -10.39
CA CYS A 82 8.18 24.39 -10.71
C CYS A 82 9.67 24.46 -10.28
N ASP A 83 10.37 25.53 -10.57
CA ASP A 83 11.76 25.75 -10.13
C ASP A 83 11.89 25.74 -8.60
N ARG A 84 10.93 26.34 -7.91
CA ARG A 84 10.87 26.33 -6.44
C ARG A 84 10.65 24.91 -5.88
N ILE A 85 9.79 24.12 -6.52
CA ILE A 85 9.58 22.71 -6.13
C ILE A 85 10.88 21.94 -6.29
N ILE A 86 11.58 22.07 -7.41
CA ILE A 86 12.86 21.40 -7.68
C ILE A 86 13.92 21.80 -6.64
N LYS A 87 14.03 23.09 -6.33
CA LYS A 87 14.95 23.59 -5.31
C LYS A 87 14.64 23.01 -3.92
N ASN A 88 13.36 22.97 -3.56
CA ASN A 88 12.91 22.44 -2.27
C ASN A 88 13.13 20.92 -2.16
N ALA A 89 12.89 20.16 -3.22
CA ALA A 89 13.18 18.73 -3.25
C ALA A 89 14.68 18.45 -3.06
N GLY A 90 15.55 19.25 -3.70
CA GLY A 90 16.98 19.17 -3.46
C GLY A 90 17.37 19.46 -2.01
N GLN A 91 16.71 20.41 -1.34
CA GLN A 91 16.94 20.68 0.08
C GLN A 91 16.43 19.53 0.96
N ALA A 92 15.20 19.07 0.72
CA ALA A 92 14.62 17.94 1.45
C ALA A 92 15.49 16.67 1.36
N SER A 93 16.15 16.45 0.20
CA SER A 93 17.04 15.31 0.02
C SER A 93 18.34 15.41 0.83
N ILE A 94 18.88 16.64 1.02
CA ILE A 94 20.01 16.87 1.94
C ILE A 94 19.58 16.68 3.38
N ASP A 95 18.42 17.21 3.75
CA ASP A 95 17.87 17.07 5.09
C ASP A 95 17.69 15.59 5.43
N ALA A 96 17.13 14.79 4.49
CA ALA A 96 17.01 13.34 4.62
C ALA A 96 18.35 12.65 4.87
N LYS A 97 19.36 12.96 4.07
CA LYS A 97 20.72 12.42 4.20
C LYS A 97 21.33 12.79 5.56
N THR A 98 21.16 14.03 6.00
CA THR A 98 21.70 14.52 7.28
C THR A 98 21.02 13.89 8.48
N MET A 99 19.73 13.54 8.35
CA MET A 99 18.96 12.81 9.37
C MET A 99 19.33 11.31 9.45
N GLY A 100 20.17 10.82 8.54
CA GLY A 100 20.63 9.42 8.52
C GLY A 100 19.73 8.48 7.72
N LEU A 101 18.79 9.00 6.91
CA LEU A 101 18.04 8.18 5.97
C LEU A 101 18.95 7.70 4.84
N ASP A 102 18.78 6.46 4.38
CA ASP A 102 19.70 5.79 3.46
C ASP A 102 19.47 6.17 1.99
N GLY A 103 18.36 6.78 1.65
CA GLY A 103 18.07 7.24 0.30
C GLY A 103 16.78 8.04 0.22
N VAL A 104 16.54 8.63 -0.96
CA VAL A 104 15.26 9.27 -1.30
C VAL A 104 14.55 8.48 -2.37
N TYR A 105 13.22 8.50 -2.30
CA TYR A 105 12.32 7.79 -3.17
C TYR A 105 11.30 8.79 -3.74
N LEU A 106 11.30 9.01 -5.06
CA LEU A 106 10.45 10.01 -5.71
C LEU A 106 9.12 9.37 -6.13
N HIS A 107 8.00 10.02 -5.78
CA HIS A 107 6.67 9.52 -6.09
C HIS A 107 6.15 10.09 -7.43
N GLY A 108 6.59 9.53 -8.54
CA GLY A 108 6.20 9.88 -9.90
C GLY A 108 5.15 8.94 -10.50
N HIS A 109 4.13 8.59 -9.73
CA HIS A 109 3.13 7.59 -10.04
C HIS A 109 1.72 8.01 -9.58
N GLU A 110 0.70 7.24 -9.91
CA GLU A 110 -0.71 7.35 -9.51
C GLU A 110 -1.44 8.62 -10.00
N GLY A 111 -0.84 9.42 -10.86
CA GLY A 111 -1.41 10.70 -11.26
C GLY A 111 -1.26 11.81 -10.22
N TYR A 112 -0.31 11.68 -9.26
CA TYR A 112 0.08 12.77 -8.36
C TYR A 112 0.88 13.86 -9.09
N LEU A 113 1.20 14.96 -8.41
CA LEU A 113 1.74 16.15 -9.07
C LEU A 113 3.03 15.90 -9.86
N LEU A 114 3.92 15.02 -9.39
CA LEU A 114 5.15 14.68 -10.12
C LEU A 114 4.82 13.95 -11.42
N ASP A 115 3.94 12.96 -11.38
CA ASP A 115 3.47 12.26 -12.58
C ASP A 115 2.72 13.23 -13.53
N GLN A 116 1.86 14.13 -12.98
CA GLN A 116 1.20 15.14 -13.79
C GLN A 116 2.17 16.07 -14.55
N LEU A 117 3.29 16.42 -13.93
CA LEU A 117 4.32 17.27 -14.55
C LEU A 117 5.15 16.51 -15.59
N THR A 118 5.20 15.19 -15.53
CA THR A 118 6.05 14.31 -16.33
C THR A 118 5.28 13.35 -17.25
N SER A 119 3.99 13.63 -17.49
CA SER A 119 3.14 12.87 -18.42
C SER A 119 2.40 13.81 -19.38
N PRO A 120 2.44 13.58 -20.70
CA PRO A 120 1.74 14.41 -21.68
C PRO A 120 0.22 14.36 -21.54
N ALA A 121 -0.35 13.34 -20.90
CA ALA A 121 -1.78 13.29 -20.56
C ALA A 121 -2.18 14.48 -19.68
N PHE A 122 -1.35 14.82 -18.71
CA PHE A 122 -1.62 15.88 -17.74
C PHE A 122 -0.86 17.18 -18.05
N ASN A 123 0.36 17.10 -18.58
CA ASN A 123 1.17 18.25 -18.96
C ASN A 123 0.98 18.57 -20.44
N ARG A 124 0.00 19.41 -20.71
CA ARG A 124 -0.35 19.86 -22.07
C ARG A 124 0.13 21.28 -22.40
N ARG A 125 1.18 21.74 -21.70
CA ARG A 125 1.78 23.06 -21.93
C ARG A 125 2.33 23.16 -23.35
N LYS A 126 2.13 24.31 -23.99
CA LYS A 126 2.65 24.59 -25.32
C LYS A 126 3.86 25.55 -25.31
N ILE A 127 4.03 26.26 -24.21
CA ILE A 127 5.08 27.26 -24.00
C ILE A 127 5.65 27.13 -22.60
N GLY A 128 6.81 27.74 -22.38
CA GLY A 128 7.51 27.79 -21.11
C GLY A 128 8.55 26.69 -20.96
N LYS A 129 9.31 26.79 -19.90
CA LYS A 129 10.46 25.91 -19.60
C LYS A 129 10.07 24.42 -19.49
N TYR A 130 8.88 24.15 -18.96
CA TYR A 130 8.37 22.81 -18.70
C TYR A 130 7.30 22.36 -19.69
N ALA A 131 7.28 22.91 -20.91
CA ALA A 131 6.44 22.43 -21.99
C ALA A 131 6.90 21.05 -22.50
N ASP A 132 8.19 20.77 -22.48
CA ASP A 132 8.72 19.41 -22.58
C ASP A 132 8.41 18.66 -21.27
N TRP A 133 7.55 17.66 -21.35
CA TRP A 133 7.07 16.90 -20.21
C TRP A 133 8.17 16.11 -19.48
N GLN A 134 9.29 15.78 -20.12
CA GLN A 134 10.40 15.10 -19.45
C GLN A 134 11.26 16.05 -18.60
N ARG A 135 11.29 17.31 -18.97
CA ARG A 135 12.25 18.27 -18.45
C ARG A 135 12.15 18.47 -16.94
N PHE A 136 10.93 18.53 -16.40
CA PHE A 136 10.73 18.72 -14.96
C PHE A 136 11.40 17.60 -14.15
N GLY A 137 11.13 16.34 -14.51
CA GLY A 137 11.71 15.19 -13.81
C GLY A 137 13.22 15.12 -13.94
N ILE A 138 13.76 15.39 -15.14
CA ILE A 138 15.21 15.40 -15.40
C ILE A 138 15.91 16.48 -14.55
N GLU A 139 15.38 17.70 -14.52
CA GLU A 139 15.97 18.80 -13.71
C GLU A 139 15.82 18.53 -12.20
N LEU A 140 14.71 17.94 -11.77
CA LEU A 140 14.50 17.49 -10.40
C LEU A 140 15.61 16.52 -9.96
N ILE A 141 15.83 15.46 -10.72
CA ILE A 141 16.83 14.45 -10.41
C ILE A 141 18.25 15.03 -10.45
N LYS A 142 18.60 15.81 -11.48
CA LYS A 142 19.90 16.49 -11.55
C LYS A 142 20.16 17.39 -10.34
N THR A 143 19.12 18.10 -9.87
CA THR A 143 19.24 18.98 -8.71
C THR A 143 19.44 18.18 -7.42
N ILE A 144 18.69 17.10 -7.22
CA ILE A 144 18.87 16.20 -6.07
C ILE A 144 20.27 15.59 -6.12
N ARG A 145 20.67 14.96 -7.23
CA ARG A 145 21.97 14.30 -7.40
C ARG A 145 23.16 15.24 -7.11
N LYS A 146 23.09 16.47 -7.64
CA LYS A 146 24.11 17.49 -7.38
C LYS A 146 24.27 17.78 -5.88
N ARG A 147 23.19 17.71 -5.11
CA ARG A 147 23.20 18.05 -3.69
C ARG A 147 23.58 16.89 -2.79
N VAL A 148 23.07 15.68 -3.08
CA VAL A 148 23.33 14.51 -2.23
C VAL A 148 24.63 13.78 -2.56
N GLY A 149 25.24 14.08 -3.71
CA GLY A 149 26.47 13.46 -4.20
C GLY A 149 26.22 12.15 -4.95
N PRO A 150 27.30 11.51 -5.49
CA PRO A 150 27.15 10.38 -6.43
C PRO A 150 26.67 9.08 -5.81
N TYR A 151 26.88 8.85 -4.52
CA TYR A 151 26.66 7.56 -3.87
C TYR A 151 25.37 7.47 -3.03
N TYR A 152 24.64 8.57 -2.87
CA TYR A 152 23.39 8.56 -2.12
C TYR A 152 22.25 8.06 -3.01
N PRO A 153 21.58 6.95 -2.67
CA PRO A 153 20.59 6.34 -3.53
C PRO A 153 19.40 7.25 -3.85
N ILE A 154 19.01 7.29 -5.11
CA ILE A 154 17.78 7.94 -5.61
C ILE A 154 16.94 6.88 -6.30
N MET A 155 15.82 6.54 -5.70
CA MET A 155 14.81 5.65 -6.24
C MET A 155 13.67 6.48 -6.85
N TYR A 156 13.06 5.99 -7.93
CA TYR A 156 11.94 6.66 -8.58
C TYR A 156 10.80 5.66 -8.81
N ARG A 157 9.60 5.96 -8.30
CA ARG A 157 8.40 5.21 -8.63
C ARG A 157 7.76 5.79 -9.86
N ILE A 158 7.42 4.94 -10.81
CA ILE A 158 6.87 5.33 -12.11
C ILE A 158 5.82 4.33 -12.57
N ASP A 159 4.73 4.82 -13.16
CA ASP A 159 3.84 3.98 -13.94
C ASP A 159 4.44 3.72 -15.34
N LEU A 160 4.50 2.47 -15.73
CA LEU A 160 4.90 2.11 -17.10
C LEU A 160 3.87 2.62 -18.12
N SER A 161 2.60 2.59 -17.74
CA SER A 161 1.47 3.17 -18.46
C SER A 161 0.39 3.61 -17.48
N LEU A 162 -0.31 4.71 -17.80
CA LEU A 162 -1.55 5.09 -17.11
C LEU A 162 -2.67 4.09 -17.37
N ALA A 163 -2.58 3.29 -18.44
CA ALA A 163 -3.55 2.27 -18.86
C ALA A 163 -5.00 2.80 -18.98
N LEU A 164 -5.17 4.10 -19.30
CA LEU A 164 -6.49 4.70 -19.38
C LEU A 164 -7.23 4.32 -20.66
N GLU A 165 -6.52 4.28 -21.79
CA GLU A 165 -7.12 3.89 -23.07
C GLU A 165 -7.48 2.41 -23.08
N GLU A 166 -6.62 1.54 -22.54
CA GLU A 166 -6.88 0.11 -22.37
C GLU A 166 -8.03 -0.17 -21.41
N THR A 167 -8.18 0.68 -20.37
CA THR A 167 -9.25 0.54 -19.38
C THR A 167 -10.61 1.00 -19.91
N TYR A 168 -10.63 2.14 -20.59
CA TYR A 168 -11.87 2.84 -20.90
C TYR A 168 -12.26 2.82 -22.38
N GLY A 169 -11.35 2.54 -23.31
CA GLY A 169 -11.61 2.50 -24.74
C GLY A 169 -12.35 3.76 -25.23
N GLU A 170 -13.46 3.59 -25.93
CA GLU A 170 -14.25 4.70 -26.47
C GLU A 170 -14.81 5.65 -25.39
N ARG A 171 -14.96 5.20 -24.16
CA ARG A 171 -15.39 6.05 -23.03
C ARG A 171 -14.42 7.20 -22.75
N MET A 172 -13.16 7.09 -23.18
CA MET A 172 -12.20 8.20 -23.17
C MET A 172 -12.73 9.43 -23.93
N ASN A 173 -13.61 9.25 -24.87
CA ASN A 173 -14.20 10.33 -25.69
C ASN A 173 -15.42 10.98 -25.03
N THR A 174 -16.17 10.24 -24.24
CA THR A 174 -17.49 10.63 -23.73
C THR A 174 -17.47 11.08 -22.27
N VAL A 175 -16.60 10.50 -21.45
CA VAL A 175 -16.51 10.86 -20.03
C VAL A 175 -15.78 12.20 -19.88
N LYS A 176 -16.45 13.16 -19.23
CA LYS A 176 -16.00 14.56 -19.10
C LYS A 176 -14.57 14.72 -18.61
N THR A 177 -14.14 13.91 -17.67
CA THR A 177 -12.78 13.95 -17.12
C THR A 177 -11.77 13.26 -18.04
N LEU A 178 -12.09 12.05 -18.50
CA LEU A 178 -11.16 11.18 -19.24
C LEU A 178 -10.75 11.74 -20.60
N LYS A 179 -11.66 12.46 -21.29
CA LYS A 179 -11.37 13.08 -22.59
C LYS A 179 -10.17 14.04 -22.57
N HIS A 180 -9.79 14.55 -21.39
CA HIS A 180 -8.64 15.43 -21.22
C HIS A 180 -7.31 14.67 -21.16
N PHE A 181 -7.33 13.35 -20.90
CA PHE A 181 -6.13 12.54 -20.60
C PHE A 181 -5.73 11.60 -21.74
N LYS A 182 -6.20 11.88 -22.94
CA LYS A 182 -5.72 11.22 -24.17
C LYS A 182 -4.26 11.54 -24.42
N ASN A 183 -3.59 10.68 -25.17
CA ASN A 183 -2.18 10.84 -25.54
C ASN A 183 -1.23 10.84 -24.32
N GLY A 184 -1.44 9.92 -23.39
CA GLY A 184 -0.50 9.60 -22.32
C GLY A 184 0.84 9.12 -22.89
N ARG A 185 1.81 8.88 -22.01
CA ARG A 185 3.06 8.22 -22.41
C ARG A 185 2.75 6.82 -22.93
N SER A 186 3.27 6.46 -24.10
CA SER A 186 3.36 5.07 -24.49
C SER A 186 4.39 4.34 -23.60
N ILE A 187 4.37 3.01 -23.61
CA ILE A 187 5.41 2.22 -22.93
C ILE A 187 6.81 2.60 -23.42
N ALA A 188 6.98 2.80 -24.74
CA ALA A 188 8.24 3.23 -25.32
C ALA A 188 8.70 4.62 -24.83
N ASP A 189 7.75 5.58 -24.72
CA ASP A 189 8.05 6.92 -24.18
C ASP A 189 8.46 6.83 -22.71
N THR A 190 7.78 6.00 -21.91
CA THR A 190 8.11 5.81 -20.50
C THR A 190 9.49 5.19 -20.33
N LEU A 191 9.83 4.15 -21.09
CA LEU A 191 11.14 3.50 -21.04
C LEU A 191 12.26 4.47 -21.45
N ASN A 192 12.04 5.26 -22.51
CA ASN A 192 12.99 6.31 -22.89
C ASN A 192 13.14 7.40 -21.81
N TYR A 193 12.05 7.79 -21.16
CA TYR A 193 12.10 8.73 -20.04
C TYR A 193 12.85 8.13 -18.83
N MET A 194 12.65 6.86 -18.50
CA MET A 194 13.41 6.17 -17.46
C MET A 194 14.91 6.17 -17.77
N GLU A 195 15.31 5.93 -19.02
CA GLU A 195 16.70 6.03 -19.45
C GLU A 195 17.27 7.45 -19.24
N ASN A 196 16.49 8.49 -19.56
CA ASN A 196 16.89 9.87 -19.34
C ASN A 196 16.98 10.23 -17.85
N LEU A 197 16.13 9.63 -17.01
CA LEU A 197 16.22 9.76 -15.56
C LEU A 197 17.47 9.07 -14.99
N VAL A 198 17.88 7.90 -15.53
CA VAL A 198 19.15 7.24 -15.15
C VAL A 198 20.32 8.15 -15.50
N LYS A 199 20.35 8.71 -16.72
CA LYS A 199 21.38 9.69 -17.15
C LYS A 199 21.40 10.94 -16.27
N ALA A 200 20.26 11.32 -15.69
CA ALA A 200 20.14 12.44 -14.75
C ALA A 200 20.60 12.08 -13.32
N GLY A 201 20.67 10.78 -12.99
CA GLY A 201 21.18 10.29 -11.71
C GLY A 201 20.23 9.44 -10.86
N VAL A 202 19.15 8.90 -11.43
CA VAL A 202 18.34 7.87 -10.77
C VAL A 202 19.13 6.56 -10.70
N ASP A 203 19.07 5.86 -9.58
CA ASP A 203 19.80 4.61 -9.36
C ASP A 203 18.91 3.38 -9.54
N MET A 204 17.62 3.44 -9.20
CA MET A 204 16.69 2.31 -9.26
C MET A 204 15.24 2.76 -9.47
N PHE A 205 14.40 1.86 -9.97
CA PHE A 205 12.98 2.12 -10.19
C PHE A 205 12.09 1.13 -9.48
N ASP A 206 10.97 1.64 -8.95
CA ASP A 206 9.75 0.88 -8.65
C ASP A 206 8.77 1.12 -9.80
N VAL A 207 8.41 0.04 -10.51
CA VAL A 207 7.60 0.14 -11.73
C VAL A 207 6.22 -0.41 -11.48
N ASP A 208 5.22 0.43 -11.68
CA ASP A 208 3.82 0.16 -11.40
C ASP A 208 2.93 0.48 -12.62
N MET A 209 1.63 0.52 -12.46
CA MET A 209 0.67 0.78 -13.53
C MET A 209 -0.56 1.53 -13.01
N GLY A 210 -1.14 2.37 -13.87
CA GLY A 210 -2.41 3.04 -13.62
C GLY A 210 -2.30 4.34 -12.84
N CYS A 211 -3.44 4.96 -12.58
CA CYS A 211 -3.56 6.20 -11.85
C CYS A 211 -4.89 6.28 -11.07
N TYR A 212 -5.21 7.43 -10.48
CA TYR A 212 -6.45 7.64 -9.72
C TYR A 212 -7.71 7.35 -10.53
N ASP A 213 -7.71 7.64 -11.83
CA ASP A 213 -8.89 7.44 -12.68
C ASP A 213 -9.19 5.95 -12.96
N ASN A 214 -8.21 5.06 -12.76
CA ASN A 214 -8.38 3.59 -12.76
C ASN A 214 -7.76 2.98 -11.49
N TRP A 215 -8.20 3.45 -10.34
CA TRP A 215 -7.69 3.22 -8.99
C TRP A 215 -7.36 1.76 -8.65
N TRP A 216 -8.10 0.82 -9.22
CA TRP A 216 -7.87 -0.63 -8.99
C TRP A 216 -6.58 -1.17 -9.60
N LEU A 217 -5.88 -0.42 -10.47
CA LEU A 217 -4.56 -0.81 -10.96
C LEU A 217 -3.47 -0.49 -9.94
N PRO A 218 -3.26 0.78 -9.50
CA PRO A 218 -2.26 1.07 -8.47
C PRO A 218 -2.55 0.38 -7.13
N HIS A 219 -3.82 0.05 -6.87
CA HIS A 219 -4.26 -0.58 -5.62
C HIS A 219 -5.06 -1.87 -5.90
N PRO A 220 -4.42 -2.93 -6.40
CA PRO A 220 -5.14 -4.14 -6.83
C PRO A 220 -6.03 -4.68 -5.69
N PRO A 221 -7.38 -4.73 -5.90
CA PRO A 221 -8.33 -5.20 -4.89
C PRO A 221 -8.32 -6.72 -4.76
N ALA A 222 -9.15 -7.23 -3.84
CA ALA A 222 -9.47 -8.65 -3.77
C ALA A 222 -9.94 -9.16 -5.12
N GLY A 223 -9.52 -10.38 -5.47
CA GLY A 223 -9.89 -11.03 -6.73
C GLY A 223 -8.93 -10.79 -7.91
N MET A 224 -8.12 -9.75 -7.89
CA MET A 224 -7.03 -9.67 -8.87
C MET A 224 -5.97 -10.75 -8.60
N PRO A 225 -5.35 -11.31 -9.66
CA PRO A 225 -4.32 -12.35 -9.49
C PRO A 225 -3.12 -11.87 -8.67
N ALA A 226 -2.53 -12.78 -7.90
CA ALA A 226 -1.25 -12.52 -7.25
C ALA A 226 -0.16 -12.28 -8.31
N GLY A 227 0.72 -11.29 -8.06
CA GLY A 227 1.77 -10.92 -9.00
C GLY A 227 1.26 -10.30 -10.31
N CYS A 228 0.07 -9.68 -10.30
CA CYS A 228 -0.62 -9.17 -11.49
C CYS A 228 0.20 -8.18 -12.34
N PHE A 229 1.25 -7.57 -11.81
CA PHE A 229 2.10 -6.59 -12.52
C PHE A 229 3.54 -7.05 -12.71
N LEU A 230 3.83 -8.34 -12.58
CA LEU A 230 5.20 -8.85 -12.80
C LEU A 230 5.73 -8.63 -14.23
N ASP A 231 4.86 -8.60 -15.21
CA ASP A 231 5.27 -8.34 -16.60
C ASP A 231 5.59 -6.86 -16.83
N VAL A 232 5.04 -5.95 -16.01
CA VAL A 232 5.36 -4.51 -16.02
C VAL A 232 6.84 -4.29 -15.63
N SER A 233 7.28 -4.87 -14.51
CA SER A 233 8.67 -4.80 -14.07
C SER A 233 9.61 -5.52 -15.03
N LYS A 234 9.22 -6.68 -15.57
CA LYS A 234 9.98 -7.45 -16.55
C LYS A 234 10.31 -6.61 -17.80
N VAL A 235 9.32 -5.91 -18.37
CA VAL A 235 9.52 -5.05 -19.55
C VAL A 235 10.59 -4.01 -19.31
N ALA A 236 10.56 -3.33 -18.15
CA ALA A 236 11.57 -2.34 -17.79
C ALA A 236 12.97 -2.98 -17.61
N LYS A 237 13.04 -4.14 -16.95
CA LYS A 237 14.31 -4.86 -16.72
C LYS A 237 14.95 -5.31 -18.03
N GLU A 238 14.17 -5.91 -18.91
CA GLU A 238 14.63 -6.36 -20.25
C GLU A 238 15.12 -5.18 -21.10
N TYR A 239 14.41 -4.04 -21.03
CA TYR A 239 14.83 -2.82 -21.76
C TYR A 239 16.22 -2.34 -21.33
N PHE A 240 16.46 -2.23 -20.01
CA PHE A 240 17.76 -1.78 -19.52
C PHE A 240 18.87 -2.78 -19.80
N ALA A 241 18.61 -4.07 -19.64
CA ALA A 241 19.57 -5.14 -19.93
C ALA A 241 19.97 -5.16 -21.43
N ALA A 242 18.99 -5.13 -22.33
CA ALA A 242 19.23 -5.14 -23.78
C ALA A 242 20.06 -3.95 -24.29
N ARG A 243 19.98 -2.80 -23.61
CA ARG A 243 20.70 -1.57 -23.97
C ARG A 243 22.00 -1.39 -23.17
N GLY A 244 22.30 -2.29 -22.24
CA GLY A 244 23.49 -2.19 -21.39
C GLY A 244 23.54 -0.94 -20.52
N ILE A 245 22.36 -0.37 -20.16
CA ILE A 245 22.27 0.85 -19.37
C ILE A 245 22.63 0.55 -17.93
N LYS A 246 23.54 1.33 -17.38
CA LYS A 246 24.03 1.21 -16.00
C LYS A 246 23.55 2.41 -15.16
N SER A 247 23.38 2.17 -13.87
CA SER A 247 23.10 3.22 -12.88
C SER A 247 24.29 4.18 -12.73
N ASN A 248 24.08 5.27 -12.00
CA ASN A 248 25.11 6.26 -11.69
C ASN A 248 26.39 5.67 -11.06
N VAL A 249 26.30 4.53 -10.40
CA VAL A 249 27.44 3.83 -9.79
C VAL A 249 27.97 2.66 -10.62
N GLY A 250 27.56 2.52 -11.86
CA GLY A 250 28.08 1.56 -12.82
C GLY A 250 27.55 0.13 -12.70
N VAL A 251 26.54 -0.09 -11.86
CA VAL A 251 25.84 -1.39 -11.74
C VAL A 251 24.59 -1.42 -12.64
N GLU A 252 24.03 -2.59 -12.86
CA GLU A 252 22.71 -2.70 -13.50
C GLU A 252 21.67 -1.87 -12.73
N VAL A 253 20.71 -1.29 -13.46
CA VAL A 253 19.64 -0.50 -12.84
C VAL A 253 18.65 -1.45 -12.17
N PRO A 254 18.58 -1.49 -10.83
CA PRO A 254 17.65 -2.38 -10.15
C PRO A 254 16.20 -1.99 -10.43
N ILE A 255 15.37 -3.00 -10.72
CA ILE A 255 13.94 -2.86 -10.92
C ILE A 255 13.20 -3.56 -9.79
N VAL A 256 12.33 -2.81 -9.12
CA VAL A 256 11.47 -3.30 -8.05
C VAL A 256 10.10 -3.61 -8.62
N ALA A 257 9.58 -4.81 -8.34
CA ALA A 257 8.22 -5.19 -8.71
C ALA A 257 7.25 -4.97 -7.56
N VAL A 258 6.06 -4.48 -7.88
CA VAL A 258 4.93 -4.29 -6.98
C VAL A 258 3.67 -4.91 -7.58
N GLY A 259 2.64 -5.17 -6.79
CA GLY A 259 1.34 -5.69 -7.24
C GLY A 259 1.02 -7.09 -6.73
N LYS A 260 0.37 -7.18 -5.58
CA LYS A 260 -0.10 -8.43 -4.94
C LYS A 260 0.99 -9.52 -4.82
N LEU A 261 2.18 -9.14 -4.36
CA LEU A 261 3.34 -10.01 -4.18
C LEU A 261 3.49 -10.52 -2.73
N GLY A 262 2.43 -10.48 -1.93
CA GLY A 262 2.40 -10.99 -0.55
C GLY A 262 2.44 -12.53 -0.42
N TYR A 263 2.80 -13.23 -1.48
CA TYR A 263 2.94 -14.68 -1.56
C TYR A 263 4.42 -15.02 -1.81
N PRO A 264 5.15 -15.57 -0.81
CA PRO A 264 6.60 -15.79 -0.89
C PRO A 264 7.05 -16.64 -2.07
N ASP A 265 6.29 -17.66 -2.44
CA ASP A 265 6.55 -18.54 -3.58
C ASP A 265 6.49 -17.79 -4.93
N ILE A 266 5.51 -16.90 -5.10
CA ILE A 266 5.36 -16.08 -6.31
C ILE A 266 6.47 -15.01 -6.35
N ALA A 267 6.74 -14.37 -5.21
CA ALA A 267 7.78 -13.35 -5.09
C ALA A 267 9.17 -13.94 -5.39
N GLU A 268 9.50 -15.07 -4.78
CA GLU A 268 10.76 -15.79 -5.00
C GLU A 268 10.90 -16.28 -6.46
N LYS A 269 9.83 -16.81 -7.04
CA LYS A 269 9.82 -17.20 -8.44
C LYS A 269 10.06 -16.00 -9.36
N ALA A 270 9.47 -14.85 -9.08
CA ALA A 270 9.69 -13.64 -9.88
C ALA A 270 11.15 -13.18 -9.88
N LEU A 271 11.83 -13.27 -8.74
CA LEU A 271 13.26 -12.97 -8.63
C LEU A 271 14.11 -13.98 -9.40
N ARG A 272 13.86 -15.26 -9.23
CA ARG A 272 14.58 -16.34 -9.95
C ARG A 272 14.39 -16.30 -11.46
N ASP A 273 13.18 -15.98 -11.91
CA ASP A 273 12.86 -15.83 -13.34
C ASP A 273 13.43 -14.54 -13.94
N GLY A 274 14.08 -13.70 -13.14
CA GLY A 274 14.65 -12.42 -13.57
C GLY A 274 13.61 -11.37 -13.95
N LYS A 275 12.38 -11.46 -13.44
CA LYS A 275 11.33 -10.47 -13.71
C LYS A 275 11.54 -9.15 -12.93
N ALA A 276 12.24 -9.22 -11.82
CA ALA A 276 12.60 -8.07 -10.98
C ALA A 276 13.87 -8.38 -10.19
N ASP A 277 14.48 -7.34 -9.59
CA ASP A 277 15.64 -7.47 -8.70
C ASP A 277 15.21 -7.41 -7.22
N MET A 278 14.10 -6.76 -6.94
CA MET A 278 13.52 -6.61 -5.61
C MET A 278 11.99 -6.66 -5.67
N ILE A 279 11.40 -7.01 -4.53
CA ILE A 279 9.94 -7.10 -4.37
C ILE A 279 9.48 -6.04 -3.37
N MET A 280 8.44 -5.29 -3.73
CA MET A 280 7.82 -4.32 -2.84
C MET A 280 6.54 -4.88 -2.21
N LEU A 281 6.45 -4.80 -0.90
CA LEU A 281 5.30 -5.21 -0.10
C LEU A 281 4.72 -3.99 0.65
N GLY A 282 3.47 -3.65 0.39
CA GLY A 282 2.73 -2.64 1.15
C GLY A 282 1.77 -3.30 2.14
N ARG A 283 0.53 -3.57 1.68
CA ARG A 283 -0.54 -4.16 2.50
C ARG A 283 -0.22 -5.50 3.18
N PRO A 284 0.58 -6.41 2.58
CA PRO A 284 0.98 -7.64 3.26
C PRO A 284 1.71 -7.42 4.58
N VAL A 285 2.58 -6.40 4.68
CA VAL A 285 3.32 -6.10 5.92
C VAL A 285 2.48 -5.32 6.94
N LEU A 286 1.37 -4.71 6.52
CA LEU A 286 0.34 -4.22 7.46
C LEU A 286 -0.43 -5.38 8.08
N ALA A 287 -0.76 -6.39 7.28
CA ALA A 287 -1.43 -7.61 7.77
C ALA A 287 -0.50 -8.43 8.68
N ASP A 288 0.77 -8.56 8.31
CA ASP A 288 1.79 -9.28 9.07
C ASP A 288 3.14 -8.55 9.03
N PRO A 289 3.51 -7.81 10.09
CA PRO A 289 4.80 -7.11 10.15
C PRO A 289 6.01 -8.05 10.15
N ASP A 290 5.83 -9.31 10.52
CA ASP A 290 6.87 -10.33 10.51
C ASP A 290 6.96 -11.12 9.20
N TRP A 291 6.28 -10.67 8.15
CA TRP A 291 6.23 -11.34 6.85
C TRP A 291 7.62 -11.76 6.35
N CYS A 292 8.57 -10.83 6.32
CA CYS A 292 9.93 -11.09 5.85
C CYS A 292 10.65 -12.12 6.75
N ASN A 293 10.55 -11.96 8.06
CA ASN A 293 11.19 -12.88 9.02
C ASN A 293 10.64 -14.30 8.89
N LYS A 294 9.34 -14.45 8.74
CA LYS A 294 8.66 -15.74 8.55
C LYS A 294 9.05 -16.36 7.21
N ALA A 295 9.07 -15.57 6.12
CA ALA A 295 9.51 -16.04 4.80
C ALA A 295 10.95 -16.53 4.84
N TYR A 296 11.89 -15.79 5.43
CA TYR A 296 13.30 -16.20 5.59
C TYR A 296 13.46 -17.44 6.45
N ALA A 297 12.61 -17.63 7.45
CA ALA A 297 12.63 -18.82 8.32
C ALA A 297 11.94 -20.04 7.70
N GLY A 298 11.39 -19.93 6.48
CA GLY A 298 10.62 -20.99 5.83
C GLY A 298 9.23 -21.24 6.45
N LYS A 299 8.75 -20.32 7.31
CA LYS A 299 7.48 -20.42 8.04
C LYS A 299 6.34 -19.73 7.27
N VAL A 300 6.18 -20.06 6.01
CA VAL A 300 5.25 -19.39 5.10
C VAL A 300 3.79 -19.54 5.58
N GLU A 301 3.45 -20.69 6.14
CA GLU A 301 2.11 -20.98 6.67
C GLU A 301 1.77 -20.20 7.97
N GLU A 302 2.76 -19.55 8.58
CA GLU A 302 2.55 -18.67 9.74
C GLU A 302 2.27 -17.22 9.30
N ILE A 303 2.49 -16.87 8.04
CA ILE A 303 2.25 -15.51 7.53
C ILE A 303 0.74 -15.25 7.47
N ARG A 304 0.30 -14.20 8.20
CA ARG A 304 -1.10 -13.73 8.13
C ARG A 304 -1.35 -13.07 6.77
N PRO A 305 -2.23 -13.63 5.92
CA PRO A 305 -2.44 -13.08 4.59
C PRO A 305 -3.26 -11.79 4.61
N CYS A 306 -2.90 -10.85 3.75
CA CYS A 306 -3.75 -9.70 3.41
C CYS A 306 -4.94 -10.20 2.58
N ILE A 307 -6.15 -9.72 2.89
CA ILE A 307 -7.39 -10.10 2.18
C ILE A 307 -7.77 -9.15 1.03
N GLY A 308 -6.93 -8.18 0.71
CA GLY A 308 -7.16 -7.24 -0.39
C GLY A 308 -8.39 -6.32 -0.23
N CYS A 309 -8.97 -6.20 0.96
CA CYS A 309 -10.23 -5.48 1.21
C CYS A 309 -10.12 -3.97 1.08
N GLN A 310 -8.95 -3.38 1.28
CA GLN A 310 -8.67 -1.94 1.28
C GLN A 310 -9.41 -1.10 2.34
N GLU A 311 -10.28 -1.68 3.15
CA GLU A 311 -11.18 -0.99 4.08
C GLU A 311 -10.44 -0.14 5.14
N ALA A 312 -9.65 -0.78 5.97
CA ALA A 312 -9.02 -0.12 7.11
C ALA A 312 -7.63 0.46 6.81
N CYS A 313 -7.08 0.24 5.62
CA CYS A 313 -5.78 0.78 5.23
C CYS A 313 -5.92 1.93 4.20
N VAL A 314 -6.27 1.60 2.96
CA VAL A 314 -6.33 2.59 1.88
C VAL A 314 -7.50 3.54 2.06
N ASN A 315 -8.69 3.05 2.45
CA ASN A 315 -9.87 3.89 2.65
C ASN A 315 -9.68 4.88 3.80
N GLU A 316 -9.21 4.41 4.96
CA GLU A 316 -8.90 5.28 6.11
C GLU A 316 -7.90 6.39 5.74
N PHE A 317 -6.85 6.03 4.99
CA PHE A 317 -5.88 7.03 4.52
C PHE A 317 -6.52 8.07 3.60
N VAL A 318 -7.38 7.65 2.66
CA VAL A 318 -8.07 8.57 1.73
C VAL A 318 -9.03 9.48 2.47
N GLU A 319 -9.69 9.00 3.52
CA GLU A 319 -10.59 9.78 4.37
C GLU A 319 -9.87 10.68 5.38
N GLY A 320 -8.54 10.56 5.49
CA GLY A 320 -7.71 11.40 6.36
C GLY A 320 -7.45 10.81 7.75
N GLY A 321 -7.79 9.53 7.94
CA GLY A 321 -7.40 8.73 9.10
C GLY A 321 -5.98 8.17 8.99
N HIS A 322 -5.58 7.35 9.95
CA HIS A 322 -4.32 6.61 9.87
C HIS A 322 -4.60 5.15 9.44
N PRO A 323 -3.71 4.56 8.62
CA PRO A 323 -3.92 3.21 8.14
C PRO A 323 -4.00 2.18 9.27
N GLN A 324 -5.00 1.33 9.18
CA GLN A 324 -5.24 0.17 10.04
C GLN A 324 -5.32 -1.09 9.18
N CYS A 325 -5.67 -2.24 9.75
CA CYS A 325 -5.84 -3.47 9.00
C CYS A 325 -7.03 -4.29 9.52
N ALA A 326 -7.89 -4.73 8.60
CA ALA A 326 -9.07 -5.55 8.95
C ALA A 326 -8.71 -6.92 9.55
N VAL A 327 -7.51 -7.44 9.28
CA VAL A 327 -7.05 -8.75 9.78
C VAL A 327 -5.95 -8.64 10.84
N ASN A 328 -5.43 -7.44 11.10
CA ASN A 328 -4.41 -7.20 12.12
C ASN A 328 -4.81 -6.01 13.01
N PRO A 329 -5.36 -6.27 14.20
CA PRO A 329 -5.85 -5.20 15.08
C PRO A 329 -4.74 -4.31 15.64
N ARG A 330 -3.47 -4.72 15.50
CA ARG A 330 -2.33 -3.94 15.99
C ARG A 330 -1.89 -2.84 15.02
N THR A 331 -2.18 -2.98 13.73
CA THR A 331 -1.76 -1.97 12.73
C THR A 331 -2.31 -0.59 13.09
N GLY A 332 -1.41 0.36 13.31
CA GLY A 332 -1.73 1.71 13.77
C GLY A 332 -1.95 1.85 15.28
N PHE A 333 -1.82 0.76 16.04
CA PHE A 333 -1.99 0.71 17.50
C PHE A 333 -0.86 -0.06 18.19
N GLU A 334 0.31 -0.11 17.58
CA GLU A 334 1.46 -0.88 18.09
C GLU A 334 1.98 -0.36 19.41
N ASP A 335 1.75 0.91 19.72
CA ASP A 335 2.11 1.58 20.98
C ASP A 335 1.21 1.16 22.16
N VAL A 336 -0.03 0.77 21.89
CA VAL A 336 -1.02 0.35 22.92
C VAL A 336 -1.30 -1.14 22.88
N LEU A 337 -1.11 -1.80 21.74
CA LEU A 337 -1.33 -3.24 21.57
C LEU A 337 0.01 -3.97 21.36
N PRO A 338 0.59 -4.57 22.40
CA PRO A 338 1.88 -5.25 22.29
C PRO A 338 1.83 -6.46 21.35
N ALA A 339 2.97 -6.81 20.75
CA ALA A 339 3.10 -7.95 19.84
C ALA A 339 2.75 -9.28 20.56
N ILE A 340 3.17 -9.39 21.81
CA ILE A 340 2.87 -10.50 22.70
C ILE A 340 1.96 -9.95 23.80
N PRO A 341 0.70 -10.37 23.85
CA PRO A 341 -0.22 -9.93 24.89
C PRO A 341 0.31 -10.27 26.30
N ALA A 342 0.18 -9.33 27.22
CA ALA A 342 0.56 -9.58 28.62
C ALA A 342 -0.23 -10.76 29.19
N LYS A 343 0.46 -11.61 29.96
CA LYS A 343 -0.20 -12.71 30.68
C LYS A 343 -1.23 -12.15 31.65
N ALA A 344 -2.34 -12.86 31.79
CA ALA A 344 -3.38 -12.50 32.73
C ALA A 344 -2.91 -12.77 34.17
N GLU A 345 -3.21 -11.89 35.09
CA GLU A 345 -2.94 -12.09 36.53
C GLU A 345 -3.68 -13.31 37.08
N LYS A 346 -4.89 -13.55 36.62
CA LYS A 346 -5.70 -14.72 36.98
C LYS A 346 -6.08 -15.50 35.73
N VAL A 347 -5.62 -16.75 35.65
CA VAL A 347 -6.04 -17.67 34.59
C VAL A 347 -7.52 -17.99 34.74
N LYS A 348 -8.24 -17.91 33.64
CA LYS A 348 -9.67 -18.22 33.56
C LYS A 348 -9.93 -19.41 32.64
N LYS A 349 -10.97 -20.17 32.95
CA LYS A 349 -11.60 -21.11 32.02
C LYS A 349 -12.69 -20.37 31.23
N ILE A 350 -12.56 -20.27 29.93
CA ILE A 350 -13.46 -19.43 29.11
C ILE A 350 -14.17 -20.31 28.07
N ALA A 351 -15.50 -20.19 27.99
CA ALA A 351 -16.27 -20.73 26.88
C ALA A 351 -16.44 -19.68 25.78
N VAL A 352 -16.22 -20.07 24.53
CA VAL A 352 -16.47 -19.24 23.34
C VAL A 352 -17.55 -19.93 22.51
N VAL A 353 -18.66 -19.24 22.30
CA VAL A 353 -19.82 -19.76 21.54
C VAL A 353 -19.74 -19.25 20.10
N GLY A 354 -19.34 -20.13 19.18
CA GLY A 354 -19.17 -19.87 17.76
C GLY A 354 -17.71 -19.84 17.32
N ALA A 355 -17.35 -20.71 16.38
CA ALA A 355 -16.03 -20.80 15.77
C ALA A 355 -15.92 -20.02 14.45
N GLY A 356 -16.57 -18.85 14.37
CA GLY A 356 -16.37 -17.89 13.28
C GLY A 356 -15.13 -17.02 13.52
N CYS A 357 -14.88 -16.04 12.64
CA CYS A 357 -13.71 -15.15 12.68
C CYS A 357 -13.50 -14.51 14.06
N ALA A 358 -14.56 -13.97 14.68
CA ALA A 358 -14.48 -13.31 15.97
C ALA A 358 -14.09 -14.30 17.09
N GLY A 359 -14.78 -15.46 17.16
CA GLY A 359 -14.51 -16.46 18.20
C GLY A 359 -13.12 -17.05 18.12
N LEU A 360 -12.64 -17.35 16.91
CA LEU A 360 -11.30 -17.91 16.70
C LEU A 360 -10.19 -16.93 17.06
N ASN A 361 -10.30 -15.65 16.64
CA ASN A 361 -9.33 -14.62 17.01
C ASN A 361 -9.33 -14.35 18.52
N PHE A 362 -10.51 -14.32 19.15
CA PHE A 362 -10.62 -14.21 20.61
C PHE A 362 -9.91 -15.37 21.30
N ALA A 363 -10.18 -16.61 20.87
CA ALA A 363 -9.62 -17.82 21.47
C ALA A 363 -8.08 -17.80 21.43
N ILE A 364 -7.48 -17.47 20.29
CA ILE A 364 -6.02 -17.34 20.16
C ILE A 364 -5.48 -16.30 21.15
N THR A 365 -6.06 -15.10 21.16
CA THR A 365 -5.58 -14.00 22.02
C THR A 365 -5.73 -14.32 23.50
N ALA A 366 -6.86 -14.92 23.90
CA ALA A 366 -7.11 -15.31 25.28
C ALA A 366 -6.14 -16.43 25.75
N ALA A 367 -5.87 -17.41 24.90
CA ALA A 367 -4.90 -18.46 25.20
C ALA A 367 -3.46 -17.91 25.27
N GLN A 368 -3.08 -16.98 24.37
CA GLN A 368 -1.80 -16.28 24.45
C GLN A 368 -1.65 -15.51 25.77
N ARG A 369 -2.74 -15.03 26.35
CA ARG A 369 -2.76 -14.42 27.68
C ARG A 369 -2.71 -15.46 28.82
N GLY A 370 -2.77 -16.74 28.53
CA GLY A 370 -2.65 -17.85 29.48
C GLY A 370 -3.99 -18.42 29.96
N HIS A 371 -5.11 -18.00 29.40
CA HIS A 371 -6.41 -18.57 29.71
C HIS A 371 -6.58 -19.96 29.07
N LYS A 372 -7.47 -20.80 29.66
CA LYS A 372 -7.94 -22.06 29.07
C LYS A 372 -9.23 -21.78 28.33
N VAL A 373 -9.25 -22.03 27.02
CA VAL A 373 -10.35 -21.62 26.13
C VAL A 373 -10.99 -22.86 25.49
N GLU A 374 -12.28 -23.02 25.65
CA GLU A 374 -13.08 -24.01 24.95
C GLU A 374 -14.01 -23.30 23.96
N VAL A 375 -13.84 -23.61 22.68
CA VAL A 375 -14.65 -23.04 21.59
C VAL A 375 -15.69 -24.07 21.17
N PHE A 376 -16.93 -23.65 21.12
CA PHE A 376 -18.07 -24.52 20.76
C PHE A 376 -18.67 -24.05 19.44
N GLU A 377 -18.77 -24.96 18.48
CA GLU A 377 -19.35 -24.73 17.17
C GLU A 377 -20.42 -25.76 16.87
N LYS A 378 -21.61 -25.30 16.52
CA LYS A 378 -22.75 -26.18 16.21
C LYS A 378 -22.61 -26.95 14.90
N SER A 379 -21.81 -26.42 13.95
CA SER A 379 -21.55 -27.08 12.68
C SER A 379 -20.35 -28.04 12.77
N ASP A 380 -20.13 -28.76 11.72
CA ASP A 380 -19.04 -29.73 11.56
C ASP A 380 -17.67 -29.11 11.24
N LYS A 381 -17.59 -27.77 11.10
CA LYS A 381 -16.37 -27.06 10.72
C LYS A 381 -16.25 -25.66 11.32
N MET A 382 -15.00 -25.25 11.57
CA MET A 382 -14.67 -23.87 11.94
C MET A 382 -14.78 -22.95 10.72
N GLY A 383 -14.87 -21.63 10.95
CA GLY A 383 -14.87 -20.59 9.92
C GLY A 383 -16.18 -19.82 9.77
N GLY A 384 -17.31 -20.41 10.22
CA GLY A 384 -18.61 -19.75 10.20
C GLY A 384 -19.00 -19.19 8.82
N LYS A 385 -19.49 -17.95 8.78
CA LYS A 385 -19.90 -17.29 7.52
C LYS A 385 -18.76 -16.99 6.55
N MET A 386 -17.49 -17.08 6.96
CA MET A 386 -16.37 -16.90 6.04
C MET A 386 -16.37 -17.96 4.92
N HIS A 387 -16.94 -19.14 5.13
CA HIS A 387 -17.10 -20.14 4.06
C HIS A 387 -17.97 -19.62 2.92
N ALA A 388 -19.13 -19.04 3.23
CA ALA A 388 -20.00 -18.47 2.22
C ALA A 388 -19.38 -17.22 1.57
N ALA A 389 -18.77 -16.35 2.38
CA ALA A 389 -18.14 -15.13 1.90
C ALA A 389 -16.91 -15.39 0.99
N GLY A 390 -16.16 -16.46 1.26
CA GLY A 390 -14.97 -16.88 0.50
C GLY A 390 -15.27 -17.89 -0.63
N ALA A 391 -16.54 -18.26 -0.85
CA ALA A 391 -16.92 -19.24 -1.89
C ALA A 391 -16.68 -18.75 -3.33
N PRO A 392 -16.92 -17.44 -3.69
CA PRO A 392 -16.59 -16.97 -5.01
C PRO A 392 -15.08 -17.02 -5.27
N LEU A 393 -14.65 -17.45 -6.46
CA LEU A 393 -13.24 -17.55 -6.85
C LEU A 393 -12.50 -16.20 -6.72
N SER A 394 -13.20 -15.08 -6.94
CA SER A 394 -12.68 -13.73 -6.74
C SER A 394 -12.43 -13.35 -5.27
N LYS A 395 -12.84 -14.20 -4.32
CA LYS A 395 -12.66 -14.02 -2.88
C LYS A 395 -11.60 -14.97 -2.30
N TYR A 396 -10.69 -15.49 -3.13
CA TYR A 396 -9.68 -16.47 -2.70
C TYR A 396 -8.82 -15.98 -1.52
N GLU A 397 -8.56 -14.69 -1.42
CA GLU A 397 -7.77 -14.11 -0.32
C GLU A 397 -8.51 -14.21 1.04
N LEU A 398 -9.83 -14.06 1.03
CA LEU A 398 -10.64 -14.27 2.24
C LEU A 398 -10.62 -15.75 2.67
N LYS A 399 -10.67 -16.66 1.69
CA LYS A 399 -10.50 -18.10 1.95
C LYS A 399 -9.12 -18.40 2.54
N ASN A 400 -8.05 -17.84 1.98
CA ASN A 400 -6.69 -18.00 2.49
C ASN A 400 -6.57 -17.52 3.94
N TYR A 401 -7.20 -16.39 4.30
CA TYR A 401 -7.22 -15.91 5.69
C TYR A 401 -7.99 -16.85 6.62
N MET A 402 -9.12 -17.37 6.18
CA MET A 402 -9.90 -18.35 6.95
C MET A 402 -9.08 -19.62 7.22
N ASP A 403 -8.44 -20.18 6.18
CA ASP A 403 -7.64 -21.39 6.30
C ASP A 403 -6.43 -21.15 7.23
N TRP A 404 -5.77 -19.99 7.11
CA TRP A 404 -4.71 -19.56 8.01
C TRP A 404 -5.20 -19.46 9.46
N LEU A 405 -6.33 -18.81 9.71
CA LEU A 405 -6.87 -18.61 11.05
C LEU A 405 -7.20 -19.94 11.72
N ILE A 406 -7.83 -20.86 11.00
CA ILE A 406 -8.13 -22.22 11.45
C ILE A 406 -6.85 -22.97 11.82
N ALA A 407 -5.83 -22.89 10.98
CA ALA A 407 -4.52 -23.50 11.23
C ALA A 407 -3.84 -22.91 12.49
N GLN A 408 -3.94 -21.57 12.69
CA GLN A 408 -3.38 -20.93 13.89
C GLN A 408 -4.08 -21.40 15.17
N VAL A 409 -5.40 -21.56 15.16
CA VAL A 409 -6.14 -22.11 16.31
C VAL A 409 -5.63 -23.49 16.66
N GLY A 410 -5.45 -24.38 15.67
CA GLY A 410 -4.93 -25.73 15.88
C GLY A 410 -3.51 -25.78 16.46
N LYS A 411 -2.70 -24.73 16.25
CA LYS A 411 -1.33 -24.59 16.80
C LYS A 411 -1.30 -23.89 18.17
N THR A 412 -2.40 -23.30 18.62
CA THR A 412 -2.43 -22.48 19.83
C THR A 412 -2.70 -23.35 21.06
N GLU A 413 -1.69 -23.49 21.91
CA GLU A 413 -1.85 -24.16 23.21
C GLU A 413 -2.92 -23.47 24.07
N GLY A 414 -3.72 -24.28 24.80
CA GLY A 414 -4.78 -23.76 25.67
C GLY A 414 -6.08 -23.47 24.97
N VAL A 415 -6.22 -23.80 23.69
CA VAL A 415 -7.48 -23.78 22.94
C VAL A 415 -7.95 -25.21 22.65
N THR A 416 -9.20 -25.51 23.00
CA THR A 416 -9.88 -26.75 22.61
C THR A 416 -11.13 -26.41 21.82
N VAL A 417 -11.34 -27.05 20.66
CA VAL A 417 -12.51 -26.83 19.81
C VAL A 417 -13.44 -28.03 19.81
N HIS A 418 -14.70 -27.78 20.09
CA HIS A 418 -15.79 -28.78 20.10
C HIS A 418 -16.72 -28.48 18.91
N LEU A 419 -16.57 -29.26 17.83
CA LEU A 419 -17.47 -29.19 16.67
C LEU A 419 -18.75 -30.00 16.92
N ASN A 420 -19.78 -29.80 16.09
CA ASN A 420 -21.09 -30.44 16.21
C ASN A 420 -21.72 -30.25 17.60
N THR A 421 -21.39 -29.15 18.28
CA THR A 421 -21.78 -28.90 19.66
C THR A 421 -22.53 -27.57 19.78
N ALA A 422 -23.84 -27.64 19.83
CA ALA A 422 -24.68 -26.49 20.16
C ALA A 422 -24.64 -26.22 21.65
N VAL A 423 -24.40 -24.96 22.03
CA VAL A 423 -24.32 -24.55 23.43
C VAL A 423 -25.71 -24.26 23.97
N ASP A 424 -26.01 -24.84 25.15
CA ASP A 424 -27.16 -24.52 25.97
C ASP A 424 -26.74 -24.11 27.39
N ASN A 425 -27.71 -23.75 28.21
CA ASN A 425 -27.47 -23.32 29.57
C ASN A 425 -26.90 -24.44 30.46
N ASP A 426 -27.27 -25.70 30.20
CA ASP A 426 -26.83 -26.84 31.02
C ASP A 426 -25.37 -27.17 30.74
N LEU A 427 -24.92 -27.10 29.47
CA LEU A 427 -23.53 -27.25 29.09
C LEU A 427 -22.66 -26.17 29.76
N LEU A 428 -23.10 -24.91 29.72
CA LEU A 428 -22.35 -23.82 30.35
C LEU A 428 -22.26 -23.96 31.87
N LYS A 429 -23.35 -24.32 32.52
CA LYS A 429 -23.37 -24.55 33.99
C LYS A 429 -22.48 -25.73 34.41
N LYS A 430 -22.56 -26.85 33.69
CA LYS A 430 -21.72 -28.04 33.96
C LYS A 430 -20.26 -27.81 33.68
N GLY A 431 -19.94 -26.96 32.71
CA GLY A 431 -18.58 -26.66 32.30
C GLY A 431 -17.75 -25.85 33.31
N GLY A 432 -18.40 -25.16 34.25
CA GLY A 432 -17.71 -24.37 35.27
C GLY A 432 -16.83 -23.25 34.74
N TYR A 433 -17.32 -22.51 33.73
CA TYR A 433 -16.59 -21.42 33.08
C TYR A 433 -16.59 -20.15 33.92
N ASP A 434 -15.44 -19.50 34.01
CA ASP A 434 -15.31 -18.19 34.67
C ASP A 434 -15.88 -17.05 33.79
N ALA A 435 -15.95 -17.26 32.45
CA ALA A 435 -16.52 -16.32 31.52
C ALA A 435 -17.06 -17.04 30.27
N VAL A 436 -18.06 -16.44 29.65
CA VAL A 436 -18.62 -16.89 28.37
C VAL A 436 -18.58 -15.76 27.36
N VAL A 437 -18.09 -16.05 26.15
CA VAL A 437 -18.01 -15.11 25.05
C VAL A 437 -18.92 -15.57 23.92
N PHE A 438 -19.90 -14.75 23.59
CA PHE A 438 -20.83 -15.01 22.50
C PHE A 438 -20.29 -14.43 21.21
N ALA A 439 -19.86 -15.30 20.28
CA ALA A 439 -19.36 -14.98 18.94
C ALA A 439 -20.19 -15.73 17.87
N ASN A 440 -21.49 -15.88 18.11
CA ASN A 440 -22.42 -16.68 17.35
C ASN A 440 -22.92 -16.03 16.03
N GLY A 441 -22.29 -14.90 15.65
CA GLY A 441 -22.48 -14.23 14.35
C GLY A 441 -23.79 -13.45 14.25
N SER A 442 -24.22 -13.25 13.02
CA SER A 442 -25.44 -12.51 12.66
C SER A 442 -26.36 -13.35 11.79
N ARG A 443 -27.57 -12.92 11.63
CA ARG A 443 -28.52 -13.43 10.63
C ARG A 443 -28.67 -12.40 9.52
N GLU A 444 -28.90 -12.87 8.31
CA GLU A 444 -29.24 -12.02 7.19
C GLU A 444 -30.62 -11.38 7.45
N GLY A 445 -30.72 -10.06 7.24
CA GLY A 445 -32.00 -9.41 7.10
C GLY A 445 -32.52 -9.64 5.69
N VAL A 446 -33.65 -10.27 5.56
CA VAL A 446 -34.34 -10.35 4.26
C VAL A 446 -35.09 -9.04 4.08
N PRO A 447 -34.77 -8.21 3.06
CA PRO A 447 -35.54 -7.00 2.80
C PRO A 447 -36.97 -7.38 2.40
N PRO A 448 -37.97 -6.57 2.78
CA PRO A 448 -39.38 -6.85 2.45
C PRO A 448 -39.65 -6.56 0.96
N ILE A 449 -39.08 -7.37 0.08
CA ILE A 449 -39.29 -7.30 -1.36
C ILE A 449 -40.21 -8.44 -1.74
N GLN A 450 -41.32 -8.11 -2.40
CA GLN A 450 -42.30 -9.09 -2.85
C GLN A 450 -41.66 -10.13 -3.78
N GLY A 451 -41.81 -11.42 -3.49
CA GLY A 451 -41.23 -12.53 -4.26
C GLY A 451 -39.83 -12.96 -3.84
N LEU A 452 -39.36 -12.54 -2.66
CA LEU A 452 -38.12 -13.01 -2.02
C LEU A 452 -38.37 -14.14 -0.98
N ASP A 453 -39.61 -14.63 -0.84
CA ASP A 453 -39.99 -15.68 0.10
C ASP A 453 -39.48 -17.07 -0.31
#